data_4701a0b542c1d7bb3e059dd0c78f8f9e
#
_entry.id   4701a0b542c1d7bb3e059dd0c78f8f9e
#
_cell.length_a   1.000
_cell.length_b   1.000
_cell.length_c   1.000
_cell.angle_alpha   90.00
_cell.angle_beta   90.00
_cell.angle_gamma   90.00
#
_symmetry.space_group_name_H-M   'P 1'
#
loop_
_entity.id
_entity.type
_entity.pdbx_description
1 polymer ?
#
loop_
_entity_poly.entity_id
_entity_poly.type
_entity_poly.pdbx_seq_one_letter_code
_entity_poly.pdbx_strand_id
1 'polypeptide(L)'
;MTHLRKITLEELGRRNYSETTTRSYLHTIEDFARHFNRPPDQLGPEEIREFTAHMFRVRKLADNTVGQRVAALRFFFTKTLKRSWNIDETPYPKRRVQLPVILSQDEVARLIEAASSPFHHAILMTLYGTGVRRAELTRLKITDIDSQRMVIHVQGGKGRKDRDIMLSPNLLTELRQHYRSLRRKPETWLFPGGKWHTADHPIDAKVVWYACREAAQRANIQKGLHPHTLRHCFATHLLEAGTDLPTIQMLLGHSSLNETSVYLHVSQQHLNAAASPLDALATFRNRDQRSEAT
;
A
#
# COMPACT_ATOMS: atom_id res chain seq x y z
N MET A 1 4.82 -5.45 -33.76
CA MET A 1 3.75 -5.39 -32.72
C MET A 1 2.49 -5.99 -33.33
N THR A 2 1.85 -6.98 -32.68
CA THR A 2 0.63 -7.61 -33.24
C THR A 2 -0.52 -6.60 -33.27
N HIS A 3 -1.43 -6.75 -34.24
CA HIS A 3 -2.62 -5.90 -34.39
C HIS A 3 -3.44 -5.80 -33.09
N LEU A 4 -3.67 -6.94 -32.42
CA LEU A 4 -4.41 -7.00 -31.16
C LEU A 4 -3.73 -6.20 -30.03
N ARG A 5 -2.40 -6.25 -29.94
CA ARG A 5 -1.65 -5.47 -28.94
C ARG A 5 -1.84 -3.97 -29.16
N LYS A 6 -1.85 -3.53 -30.44
CA LYS A 6 -2.07 -2.11 -30.78
C LYS A 6 -3.46 -1.65 -30.36
N ILE A 7 -4.52 -2.39 -30.73
CA ILE A 7 -5.90 -2.06 -30.35
C ILE A 7 -6.05 -2.05 -28.81
N THR A 8 -5.47 -3.03 -28.12
CA THR A 8 -5.52 -3.08 -26.65
C THR A 8 -4.87 -1.86 -26.02
N LEU A 9 -3.72 -1.43 -26.52
CA LEU A 9 -3.04 -0.22 -26.06
C LEU A 9 -3.88 1.04 -26.30
N GLU A 10 -4.48 1.18 -27.48
CA GLU A 10 -5.37 2.29 -27.79
C GLU A 10 -6.58 2.33 -26.86
N GLU A 11 -7.21 1.18 -26.60
CA GLU A 11 -8.36 1.09 -25.68
C GLU A 11 -8.00 1.41 -24.23
N LEU A 12 -6.81 0.99 -23.76
CA LEU A 12 -6.31 1.36 -22.46
C LEU A 12 -5.96 2.85 -22.36
N GLY A 13 -5.31 3.40 -23.40
CA GLY A 13 -4.98 4.82 -23.49
C GLY A 13 -6.20 5.72 -23.49
N ARG A 14 -7.24 5.39 -24.30
CA ARG A 14 -8.51 6.15 -24.34
C ARG A 14 -9.22 6.22 -22.99
N ARG A 15 -9.00 5.25 -22.11
CA ARG A 15 -9.56 5.22 -20.74
C ARG A 15 -8.58 5.71 -19.69
N ASN A 16 -7.45 6.26 -20.12
CA ASN A 16 -6.45 6.86 -19.25
C ASN A 16 -5.92 5.91 -18.14
N TYR A 17 -5.76 4.62 -18.49
CA TYR A 17 -5.14 3.66 -17.58
C TYR A 17 -3.68 4.04 -17.32
N SER A 18 -3.22 3.80 -16.09
CA SER A 18 -1.81 4.04 -15.74
C SER A 18 -0.88 3.11 -16.53
N GLU A 19 0.34 3.56 -16.78
CA GLU A 19 1.36 2.75 -17.47
C GLU A 19 1.56 1.39 -16.81
N THR A 20 1.58 1.36 -15.46
CA THR A 20 1.72 0.12 -14.69
C THR A 20 0.56 -0.84 -14.93
N THR A 21 -0.68 -0.33 -14.96
CA THR A 21 -1.87 -1.15 -15.25
C THR A 21 -1.83 -1.64 -16.69
N THR A 22 -1.48 -0.79 -17.62
CA THR A 22 -1.33 -1.13 -19.06
C THR A 22 -0.32 -2.26 -19.23
N ARG A 23 0.84 -2.16 -18.62
CA ARG A 23 1.88 -3.21 -18.66
C ARG A 23 1.40 -4.52 -18.06
N SER A 24 0.71 -4.47 -16.92
CA SER A 24 0.16 -5.65 -16.25
C SER A 24 -0.91 -6.35 -17.09
N TYR A 25 -1.79 -5.59 -17.75
CA TYR A 25 -2.84 -6.12 -18.61
C TYR A 25 -2.26 -6.80 -19.85
N LEU A 26 -1.34 -6.14 -20.54
CA LEU A 26 -0.67 -6.72 -21.70
C LEU A 26 0.09 -8.00 -21.33
N HIS A 27 0.84 -8.00 -20.24
CA HIS A 27 1.54 -9.18 -19.75
C HIS A 27 0.59 -10.34 -19.46
N THR A 28 -0.59 -10.05 -18.88
CA THR A 28 -1.59 -11.09 -18.60
C THR A 28 -2.16 -11.70 -19.88
N ILE A 29 -2.44 -10.88 -20.90
CA ILE A 29 -2.95 -11.36 -22.20
C ILE A 29 -1.89 -12.19 -22.93
N GLU A 30 -0.64 -11.77 -22.89
CA GLU A 30 0.50 -12.52 -23.44
C GLU A 30 0.72 -13.86 -22.71
N ASP A 31 0.64 -13.86 -21.39
CA ASP A 31 0.78 -15.06 -20.54
C ASP A 31 -0.37 -16.07 -20.83
N PHE A 32 -1.59 -15.57 -21.00
CA PHE A 32 -2.76 -16.36 -21.38
C PHE A 32 -2.60 -17.01 -22.77
N ALA A 33 -2.22 -16.24 -23.79
CA ALA A 33 -1.97 -16.74 -25.12
C ALA A 33 -0.84 -17.78 -25.16
N ARG A 34 0.23 -17.54 -24.40
CA ARG A 34 1.37 -18.46 -24.28
C ARG A 34 0.99 -19.77 -23.60
N HIS A 35 0.12 -19.73 -22.59
CA HIS A 35 -0.31 -20.92 -21.86
C HIS A 35 -1.01 -21.93 -22.77
N PHE A 36 -1.82 -21.46 -23.71
CA PHE A 36 -2.53 -22.31 -24.67
C PHE A 36 -1.82 -22.46 -26.01
N ASN A 37 -0.69 -21.78 -26.21
CA ASN A 37 0.02 -21.70 -27.49
C ASN A 37 -0.89 -21.35 -28.67
N ARG A 38 -1.87 -20.44 -28.43
CA ARG A 38 -2.87 -20.01 -29.39
C ARG A 38 -3.04 -18.50 -29.32
N PRO A 39 -3.43 -17.82 -30.44
CA PRO A 39 -3.79 -16.40 -30.41
C PRO A 39 -4.92 -16.13 -29.41
N PRO A 40 -4.86 -15.04 -28.62
CA PRO A 40 -5.81 -14.82 -27.53
C PRO A 40 -7.23 -14.52 -27.99
N ASP A 41 -7.41 -14.10 -29.24
CA ASP A 41 -8.72 -13.90 -29.89
C ASP A 41 -9.40 -15.22 -30.31
N GLN A 42 -8.67 -16.32 -30.36
CA GLN A 42 -9.22 -17.67 -30.63
C GLN A 42 -9.57 -18.43 -29.35
N LEU A 43 -9.34 -17.82 -28.19
CA LEU A 43 -9.64 -18.39 -26.88
C LEU A 43 -10.99 -17.85 -26.37
N GLY A 44 -11.60 -18.53 -25.42
CA GLY A 44 -12.93 -18.21 -24.91
C GLY A 44 -13.08 -18.42 -23.40
N PRO A 45 -14.34 -18.50 -22.91
CA PRO A 45 -14.65 -18.64 -21.51
C PRO A 45 -14.07 -19.91 -20.86
N GLU A 46 -14.05 -21.01 -21.60
CA GLU A 46 -13.53 -22.29 -21.08
C GLU A 46 -12.03 -22.20 -20.79
N GLU A 47 -11.26 -21.63 -21.73
CA GLU A 47 -9.84 -21.43 -21.53
C GLU A 47 -9.55 -20.44 -20.40
N ILE A 48 -10.42 -19.44 -20.18
CA ILE A 48 -10.29 -18.53 -19.04
C ILE A 48 -10.51 -19.28 -17.72
N ARG A 49 -11.49 -20.19 -17.63
CA ARG A 49 -11.71 -21.02 -16.44
C ARG A 49 -10.51 -21.92 -16.18
N GLU A 50 -10.00 -22.60 -17.21
CA GLU A 50 -8.84 -23.46 -17.11
C GLU A 50 -7.60 -22.69 -16.66
N PHE A 51 -7.32 -21.55 -17.28
CA PHE A 51 -6.20 -20.67 -16.90
C PHE A 51 -6.34 -20.15 -15.47
N THR A 52 -7.56 -19.81 -15.04
CA THR A 52 -7.84 -19.38 -13.66
C THR A 52 -7.57 -20.51 -12.68
N ALA A 53 -8.01 -21.74 -12.98
CA ALA A 53 -7.72 -22.93 -12.18
C ALA A 53 -6.21 -23.23 -12.12
N HIS A 54 -5.51 -23.11 -13.25
CA HIS A 54 -4.05 -23.26 -13.33
C HIS A 54 -3.32 -22.23 -12.45
N MET A 55 -3.75 -20.96 -12.49
CA MET A 55 -3.18 -19.92 -11.65
C MET A 55 -3.27 -20.24 -10.14
N PHE A 56 -4.38 -20.82 -9.70
CA PHE A 56 -4.55 -21.23 -8.31
C PHE A 56 -3.82 -22.53 -7.96
N ARG A 57 -4.04 -23.60 -8.76
CA ARG A 57 -3.60 -24.94 -8.40
C ARG A 57 -2.10 -25.17 -8.65
N VAL A 58 -1.60 -24.68 -9.79
CA VAL A 58 -0.23 -24.93 -10.24
C VAL A 58 0.68 -23.77 -9.84
N ARG A 59 0.30 -22.54 -10.18
CA ARG A 59 1.13 -21.35 -9.91
C ARG A 59 0.98 -20.80 -8.50
N LYS A 60 -0.02 -21.27 -7.73
CA LYS A 60 -0.31 -20.87 -6.33
C LYS A 60 -0.35 -19.35 -6.14
N LEU A 61 -0.92 -18.63 -7.10
CA LEU A 61 -1.02 -17.16 -7.03
C LEU A 61 -2.07 -16.74 -6.00
N ALA A 62 -1.82 -15.62 -5.35
CA ALA A 62 -2.77 -15.03 -4.40
C ALA A 62 -4.06 -14.56 -5.08
N ASP A 63 -5.19 -14.64 -4.35
CA ASP A 63 -6.54 -14.28 -4.83
C ASP A 63 -6.59 -12.92 -5.53
N ASN A 64 -5.92 -11.90 -4.96
CA ASN A 64 -5.83 -10.56 -5.56
C ASN A 64 -5.10 -10.55 -6.91
N THR A 65 -4.04 -11.34 -7.05
CA THR A 65 -3.28 -11.44 -8.31
C THR A 65 -4.12 -12.11 -9.38
N VAL A 66 -4.81 -13.20 -9.02
CA VAL A 66 -5.73 -13.88 -9.95
C VAL A 66 -6.87 -12.96 -10.33
N GLY A 67 -7.48 -12.24 -9.37
CA GLY A 67 -8.54 -11.26 -9.64
C GLY A 67 -8.10 -10.14 -10.60
N GLN A 68 -6.88 -9.63 -10.46
CA GLN A 68 -6.32 -8.64 -11.39
C GLN A 68 -6.13 -9.21 -12.80
N ARG A 69 -5.68 -10.47 -12.91
CA ARG A 69 -5.52 -11.15 -14.20
C ARG A 69 -6.86 -11.43 -14.88
N VAL A 70 -7.86 -11.85 -14.12
CA VAL A 70 -9.24 -12.01 -14.63
C VAL A 70 -9.80 -10.67 -15.11
N ALA A 71 -9.55 -9.57 -14.39
CA ALA A 71 -9.94 -8.23 -14.81
C ALA A 71 -9.27 -7.80 -16.15
N ALA A 72 -8.00 -8.15 -16.33
CA ALA A 72 -7.28 -7.89 -17.58
C ALA A 72 -7.84 -8.68 -18.76
N LEU A 73 -8.15 -9.96 -18.57
CA LEU A 73 -8.80 -10.79 -19.59
C LEU A 73 -10.21 -10.29 -19.91
N ARG A 74 -11.00 -9.98 -18.88
CA ARG A 74 -12.33 -9.38 -19.08
C ARG A 74 -12.26 -8.08 -19.90
N PHE A 75 -11.29 -7.21 -19.58
CA PHE A 75 -11.07 -5.99 -20.37
C PHE A 75 -10.76 -6.31 -21.83
N PHE A 76 -9.86 -7.26 -22.08
CA PHE A 76 -9.47 -7.66 -23.42
C PHE A 76 -10.68 -8.18 -24.22
N PHE A 77 -11.43 -9.13 -23.67
CA PHE A 77 -12.58 -9.69 -24.38
C PHE A 77 -13.70 -8.65 -24.61
N THR A 78 -14.02 -7.83 -23.60
CA THR A 78 -15.16 -6.89 -23.71
C THR A 78 -14.82 -5.59 -24.42
N LYS A 79 -13.61 -5.06 -24.25
CA LYS A 79 -13.25 -3.72 -24.77
C LYS A 79 -12.41 -3.80 -26.03
N THR A 80 -11.48 -4.75 -26.11
CA THR A 80 -10.63 -4.93 -27.30
C THR A 80 -11.34 -5.74 -28.37
N LEU A 81 -11.86 -6.93 -28.01
CA LEU A 81 -12.54 -7.83 -28.96
C LEU A 81 -14.03 -7.53 -29.12
N LYS A 82 -14.62 -6.70 -28.27
CA LYS A 82 -16.05 -6.33 -28.26
C LYS A 82 -16.99 -7.55 -28.16
N ARG A 83 -16.53 -8.61 -27.50
CA ARG A 83 -17.34 -9.82 -27.26
C ARG A 83 -18.20 -9.66 -26.01
N SER A 84 -19.35 -10.34 -25.98
CA SER A 84 -20.15 -10.47 -24.76
C SER A 84 -19.33 -11.21 -23.69
N TRP A 85 -19.44 -10.78 -22.44
CA TRP A 85 -18.81 -11.42 -21.31
C TRP A 85 -19.87 -11.82 -20.29
N ASN A 86 -20.05 -13.10 -20.09
CA ASN A 86 -20.91 -13.59 -19.02
C ASN A 86 -20.11 -13.67 -17.72
N ILE A 87 -20.53 -12.93 -16.69
CA ILE A 87 -19.87 -12.84 -15.39
C ILE A 87 -19.94 -14.21 -14.67
N ASP A 88 -21.03 -14.94 -14.85
CA ASP A 88 -21.27 -16.21 -14.18
C ASP A 88 -20.31 -17.31 -14.70
N GLU A 89 -19.86 -17.17 -15.94
CA GLU A 89 -18.89 -18.10 -16.52
C GLU A 89 -17.49 -17.92 -15.98
N THR A 90 -17.12 -16.71 -15.55
CA THR A 90 -15.77 -16.38 -15.05
C THR A 90 -15.86 -15.48 -13.84
N PRO A 91 -16.33 -15.98 -12.69
CA PRO A 91 -16.48 -15.20 -11.48
C PRO A 91 -15.13 -14.70 -10.97
N TYR A 92 -15.14 -13.52 -10.33
CA TYR A 92 -13.97 -13.07 -9.60
C TYR A 92 -13.72 -13.99 -8.38
N PRO A 93 -12.45 -14.30 -8.09
CA PRO A 93 -12.12 -15.04 -6.88
C PRO A 93 -12.65 -14.36 -5.62
N LYS A 94 -13.18 -15.15 -4.69
CA LYS A 94 -13.51 -14.65 -3.35
C LYS A 94 -12.23 -14.16 -2.67
N ARG A 95 -12.22 -12.91 -2.25
CA ARG A 95 -11.07 -12.32 -1.56
C ARG A 95 -11.10 -12.73 -0.10
N ARG A 96 -9.96 -13.21 0.41
CA ARG A 96 -9.75 -13.33 1.85
C ARG A 96 -9.33 -11.96 2.38
N VAL A 97 -10.12 -11.41 3.30
CA VAL A 97 -9.75 -10.19 4.01
C VAL A 97 -8.75 -10.59 5.09
N GLN A 98 -7.50 -10.21 4.91
CA GLN A 98 -6.47 -10.34 5.95
C GLN A 98 -6.32 -8.99 6.64
N LEU A 99 -6.35 -9.00 7.97
CA LEU A 99 -6.08 -7.79 8.73
C LEU A 99 -4.61 -7.39 8.54
N PRO A 100 -4.32 -6.08 8.43
CA PRO A 100 -2.96 -5.61 8.29
C PRO A 100 -2.14 -5.90 9.54
N VAL A 101 -0.85 -6.15 9.35
CA VAL A 101 0.13 -6.24 10.42
C VAL A 101 0.38 -4.85 10.98
N ILE A 102 0.19 -4.67 12.29
CA ILE A 102 0.48 -3.42 13.00
C ILE A 102 1.65 -3.66 13.96
N LEU A 103 2.59 -2.74 13.96
CA LEU A 103 3.65 -2.64 14.95
C LEU A 103 3.16 -1.77 16.11
N SER A 104 3.59 -2.04 17.33
CA SER A 104 3.42 -1.11 18.43
C SER A 104 4.27 0.16 18.23
N GLN A 105 3.99 1.22 18.99
CA GLN A 105 4.79 2.45 18.91
C GLN A 105 6.26 2.19 19.26
N ASP A 106 6.53 1.34 20.25
CA ASP A 106 7.89 0.92 20.64
C ASP A 106 8.59 0.11 19.53
N GLU A 107 7.85 -0.78 18.85
CA GLU A 107 8.39 -1.52 17.69
C GLU A 107 8.74 -0.57 16.54
N VAL A 108 7.90 0.46 16.30
CA VAL A 108 8.17 1.48 15.28
C VAL A 108 9.38 2.33 15.67
N ALA A 109 9.52 2.74 16.92
CA ALA A 109 10.68 3.48 17.40
C ALA A 109 11.97 2.67 17.18
N ARG A 110 11.99 1.41 17.65
CA ARG A 110 13.14 0.50 17.44
C ARG A 110 13.45 0.27 15.96
N LEU A 111 12.42 0.19 15.10
CA LEU A 111 12.59 0.04 13.67
C LEU A 111 13.31 1.26 13.05
N ILE A 112 12.91 2.46 13.43
CA ILE A 112 13.48 3.71 12.91
C ILE A 112 14.93 3.85 13.38
N GLU A 113 15.20 3.61 14.66
CA GLU A 113 16.54 3.65 15.25
C GLU A 113 17.50 2.61 14.66
N ALA A 114 16.97 1.46 14.22
CA ALA A 114 17.75 0.41 13.57
C ALA A 114 18.07 0.68 12.10
N ALA A 115 17.75 1.86 11.57
CA ALA A 115 18.10 2.22 10.19
C ALA A 115 19.61 2.11 9.94
N SER A 116 19.99 1.57 8.77
CA SER A 116 21.40 1.32 8.44
C SER A 116 22.19 2.58 8.05
N SER A 117 21.48 3.67 7.77
CA SER A 117 22.08 4.96 7.38
C SER A 117 21.14 6.12 7.70
N PRO A 118 21.66 7.35 7.82
CA PRO A 118 20.81 8.54 7.96
C PRO A 118 19.80 8.70 6.82
N PHE A 119 20.15 8.25 5.62
CA PHE A 119 19.25 8.26 4.47
C PHE A 119 18.06 7.31 4.65
N HIS A 120 18.31 6.08 5.12
CA HIS A 120 17.24 5.12 5.44
C HIS A 120 16.42 5.58 6.64
N HIS A 121 17.04 6.21 7.64
CA HIS A 121 16.36 6.78 8.81
C HIS A 121 15.33 7.84 8.38
N ALA A 122 15.72 8.79 7.53
CA ALA A 122 14.82 9.80 6.99
C ALA A 122 13.66 9.19 6.17
N ILE A 123 13.92 8.12 5.41
CA ILE A 123 12.88 7.37 4.68
C ILE A 123 11.86 6.77 5.66
N LEU A 124 12.31 6.08 6.71
CA LEU A 124 11.43 5.43 7.69
C LEU A 124 10.62 6.45 8.48
N MET A 125 11.27 7.53 8.94
CA MET A 125 10.60 8.65 9.60
C MET A 125 9.52 9.28 8.71
N THR A 126 9.81 9.47 7.43
CA THR A 126 8.84 10.04 6.49
C THR A 126 7.66 9.08 6.26
N LEU A 127 7.92 7.78 6.05
CA LEU A 127 6.85 6.79 5.87
C LEU A 127 5.89 6.75 7.05
N TYR A 128 6.44 6.68 8.27
CA TYR A 128 5.64 6.58 9.48
C TYR A 128 4.99 7.92 9.86
N GLY A 129 5.73 9.03 9.78
CA GLY A 129 5.21 10.34 10.19
C GLY A 129 4.16 10.94 9.26
N THR A 130 4.01 10.40 8.05
CA THR A 130 3.09 10.94 7.03
C THR A 130 2.11 9.92 6.46
N GLY A 131 2.38 8.64 6.64
CA GLY A 131 1.58 7.58 6.04
C GLY A 131 1.54 7.59 4.51
N VAL A 132 2.47 8.25 3.83
CA VAL A 132 2.54 8.28 2.35
C VAL A 132 2.74 6.90 1.76
N ARG A 133 2.24 6.69 0.54
CA ARG A 133 2.52 5.47 -0.21
C ARG A 133 3.99 5.43 -0.64
N ARG A 134 4.56 4.22 -0.75
CA ARG A 134 5.94 4.05 -1.22
C ARG A 134 6.24 4.83 -2.50
N ALA A 135 5.34 4.80 -3.48
CA ALA A 135 5.52 5.50 -4.74
C ALA A 135 5.39 7.03 -4.60
N GLU A 136 4.62 7.51 -3.63
CA GLU A 136 4.51 8.94 -3.31
C GLU A 136 5.81 9.41 -2.65
N LEU A 137 6.32 8.68 -1.64
CA LEU A 137 7.59 8.99 -1.00
C LEU A 137 8.73 9.15 -2.00
N THR A 138 8.88 8.22 -2.95
CA THR A 138 9.94 8.31 -3.94
C THR A 138 9.84 9.56 -4.81
N ARG A 139 8.66 10.13 -4.97
CA ARG A 139 8.38 11.30 -5.82
C ARG A 139 8.27 12.62 -5.06
N LEU A 140 8.50 12.61 -3.74
CA LEU A 140 8.51 13.85 -2.97
C LEU A 140 9.62 14.77 -3.44
N LYS A 141 9.27 16.02 -3.65
CA LYS A 141 10.19 17.10 -4.00
C LYS A 141 10.52 17.93 -2.77
N ILE A 142 11.61 18.65 -2.83
CA ILE A 142 11.98 19.61 -1.78
C ILE A 142 10.92 20.71 -1.66
N THR A 143 10.38 21.14 -2.79
CA THR A 143 9.32 22.16 -2.87
C THR A 143 7.97 21.71 -2.32
N ASP A 144 7.79 20.40 -2.09
CA ASP A 144 6.55 19.87 -1.49
C ASP A 144 6.53 20.08 0.04
N ILE A 145 7.66 20.49 0.64
CA ILE A 145 7.77 20.72 2.08
C ILE A 145 7.47 22.20 2.40
N ASP A 146 6.28 22.46 2.90
CA ASP A 146 5.93 23.79 3.42
C ASP A 146 6.16 23.86 4.94
N SER A 147 7.33 24.38 5.32
CA SER A 147 7.71 24.49 6.72
C SER A 147 7.03 25.67 7.44
N GLN A 148 6.37 26.58 6.74
CA GLN A 148 5.61 27.67 7.35
C GLN A 148 4.22 27.17 7.75
N ARG A 149 3.54 26.44 6.87
CA ARG A 149 2.23 25.87 7.13
C ARG A 149 2.30 24.51 7.84
N MET A 150 3.51 23.95 8.01
CA MET A 150 3.75 22.63 8.59
C MET A 150 2.97 21.52 7.87
N VAL A 151 3.05 21.51 6.54
CA VAL A 151 2.42 20.50 5.67
C VAL A 151 3.38 19.97 4.60
N ILE A 152 3.09 18.78 4.12
CA ILE A 152 3.74 18.18 2.94
C ILE A 152 2.68 18.03 1.85
N HIS A 153 2.92 18.60 0.69
CA HIS A 153 2.06 18.51 -0.49
C HIS A 153 2.35 17.20 -1.23
N VAL A 154 1.42 16.26 -1.22
CA VAL A 154 1.54 14.99 -1.97
C VAL A 154 0.81 15.11 -3.29
N GLN A 155 1.58 15.21 -4.38
CA GLN A 155 1.07 15.37 -5.73
C GLN A 155 0.78 14.02 -6.38
N GLY A 156 -0.29 13.95 -7.21
CA GLY A 156 -0.58 12.82 -8.09
C GLY A 156 -0.83 11.50 -7.36
N GLY A 157 -1.45 11.51 -6.19
CA GLY A 157 -1.85 10.32 -5.46
C GLY A 157 -2.74 9.36 -6.28
N LYS A 158 -3.15 8.23 -5.69
CA LYS A 158 -4.08 7.28 -6.36
C LYS A 158 -5.34 8.02 -6.85
N GLY A 159 -5.58 7.99 -8.15
CA GLY A 159 -6.69 8.75 -8.78
C GLY A 159 -6.33 10.20 -9.13
N ARG A 160 -5.05 10.58 -9.13
CA ARG A 160 -4.54 11.94 -9.47
C ARG A 160 -5.07 13.04 -8.55
N LYS A 161 -5.40 12.72 -7.30
CA LYS A 161 -5.81 13.70 -6.29
C LYS A 161 -4.61 14.10 -5.46
N ASP A 162 -4.35 15.39 -5.40
CA ASP A 162 -3.37 15.98 -4.52
C ASP A 162 -3.95 16.08 -3.10
N ARG A 163 -3.08 16.07 -2.10
CA ARG A 163 -3.46 16.26 -0.70
C ARG A 163 -2.32 16.82 0.12
N ASP A 164 -2.68 17.53 1.16
CA ASP A 164 -1.76 17.97 2.19
C ASP A 164 -1.74 16.97 3.34
N ILE A 165 -0.56 16.71 3.87
CA ILE A 165 -0.35 15.85 5.03
C ILE A 165 0.39 16.67 6.09
N MET A 166 0.11 16.41 7.36
CA MET A 166 0.79 17.07 8.47
C MET A 166 2.32 16.82 8.43
N LEU A 167 3.08 17.87 8.70
CA LEU A 167 4.52 17.82 8.90
C LEU A 167 4.82 18.08 10.39
N SER A 168 5.19 17.02 11.13
CA SER A 168 5.55 17.22 12.54
C SER A 168 6.88 17.95 12.67
N PRO A 169 7.11 18.69 13.78
CA PRO A 169 8.40 19.36 14.05
C PRO A 169 9.59 18.40 14.03
N ASN A 170 9.41 17.18 14.55
CA ASN A 170 10.44 16.15 14.56
C ASN A 170 10.79 15.69 13.14
N LEU A 171 9.78 15.47 12.29
CA LEU A 171 10.01 15.10 10.89
C LEU A 171 10.68 16.23 10.12
N LEU A 172 10.28 17.49 10.33
CA LEU A 172 10.93 18.66 9.71
C LEU A 172 12.41 18.73 10.08
N THR A 173 12.73 18.52 11.35
CA THR A 173 14.12 18.50 11.84
C THR A 173 14.91 17.40 11.15
N GLU A 174 14.39 16.20 11.08
CA GLU A 174 15.00 15.06 10.39
C GLU A 174 15.22 15.35 8.89
N LEU A 175 14.22 15.87 8.19
CA LEU A 175 14.34 16.21 6.77
C LEU A 175 15.39 17.30 6.52
N ARG A 176 15.53 18.27 7.42
CA ARG A 176 16.59 19.29 7.36
C ARG A 176 17.98 18.68 7.59
N GLN A 177 18.12 17.74 8.54
CA GLN A 177 19.38 17.02 8.77
C GLN A 177 19.72 16.14 7.58
N HIS A 178 18.75 15.39 7.07
CA HIS A 178 18.88 14.59 5.85
C HIS A 178 19.40 15.47 4.68
N TYR A 179 18.73 16.59 4.38
CA TYR A 179 19.14 17.49 3.31
C TYR A 179 20.59 18.00 3.50
N ARG A 180 20.96 18.36 4.75
CA ARG A 180 22.32 18.83 5.07
C ARG A 180 23.37 17.76 4.93
N SER A 181 23.05 16.49 5.19
CA SER A 181 23.97 15.34 5.10
C SER A 181 24.29 14.90 3.68
N LEU A 182 23.44 15.26 2.70
CA LEU A 182 23.67 14.90 1.31
C LEU A 182 24.92 15.59 0.74
N ARG A 183 25.78 14.81 0.08
CA ARG A 183 27.03 15.30 -0.55
C ARG A 183 26.80 16.41 -1.55
N ARG A 184 25.81 16.24 -2.42
CA ARG A 184 25.32 17.25 -3.36
C ARG A 184 23.90 17.61 -2.95
N LYS A 185 23.61 18.89 -2.82
CA LYS A 185 22.25 19.36 -2.52
C LYS A 185 21.36 19.12 -3.73
N PRO A 186 20.29 18.31 -3.59
CA PRO A 186 19.38 18.08 -4.70
C PRO A 186 18.59 19.35 -5.00
N GLU A 187 18.27 19.55 -6.26
CA GLU A 187 17.45 20.68 -6.71
C GLU A 187 15.96 20.33 -6.72
N THR A 188 15.64 19.08 -6.96
CA THR A 188 14.26 18.64 -7.16
C THR A 188 13.80 17.64 -6.11
N TRP A 189 14.48 16.50 -6.01
CA TRP A 189 13.97 15.35 -5.26
C TRP A 189 14.41 15.37 -3.80
N LEU A 190 13.44 15.16 -2.89
CA LEU A 190 13.75 15.03 -1.46
C LEU A 190 14.65 13.81 -1.21
N PHE A 191 14.41 12.72 -1.93
CA PHE A 191 15.20 11.49 -1.89
C PHE A 191 15.78 11.20 -3.28
N PRO A 192 16.95 11.78 -3.60
CA PRO A 192 17.58 11.58 -4.92
C PRO A 192 18.16 10.16 -5.05
N GLY A 193 18.13 9.65 -6.28
CA GLY A 193 18.66 8.34 -6.65
C GLY A 193 20.18 8.33 -6.84
N GLY A 194 20.68 7.23 -7.46
CA GLY A 194 22.09 7.02 -7.72
C GLY A 194 22.88 6.50 -6.53
N LYS A 195 24.11 6.01 -6.77
CA LYS A 195 24.96 5.35 -5.77
C LYS A 195 25.27 6.23 -4.55
N TRP A 196 25.35 7.55 -4.76
CA TRP A 196 25.70 8.53 -3.70
C TRP A 196 24.55 9.52 -3.43
N HIS A 197 23.33 9.19 -3.85
CA HIS A 197 22.16 10.07 -3.75
C HIS A 197 22.38 11.44 -4.41
N THR A 198 22.99 11.45 -5.59
CA THR A 198 23.38 12.66 -6.34
C THR A 198 22.74 12.75 -7.73
N ALA A 199 21.88 11.79 -8.09
CA ALA A 199 21.25 11.76 -9.40
C ALA A 199 20.07 12.74 -9.51
N ASP A 200 19.79 13.18 -10.73
CA ASP A 200 18.66 14.07 -11.04
C ASP A 200 17.32 13.34 -11.18
N HIS A 201 17.30 12.05 -10.84
CA HIS A 201 16.09 11.24 -10.76
C HIS A 201 15.84 10.77 -9.31
N PRO A 202 14.59 10.44 -8.94
CA PRO A 202 14.28 9.99 -7.58
C PRO A 202 14.82 8.58 -7.31
N ILE A 203 14.83 8.18 -6.02
CA ILE A 203 15.16 6.80 -5.63
C ILE A 203 14.19 5.80 -6.25
N ASP A 204 14.69 4.59 -6.52
CA ASP A 204 13.83 3.45 -6.87
C ASP A 204 13.00 3.00 -5.65
N ALA A 205 11.79 2.58 -5.93
CA ALA A 205 10.89 2.02 -4.91
C ALA A 205 11.49 0.79 -4.16
N LYS A 206 12.48 0.11 -4.77
CA LYS A 206 13.23 -0.97 -4.12
C LYS A 206 14.07 -0.46 -2.95
N VAL A 207 14.66 0.73 -3.05
CA VAL A 207 15.46 1.32 -1.95
C VAL A 207 14.59 1.48 -0.70
N VAL A 208 13.37 1.98 -0.86
CA VAL A 208 12.39 2.12 0.24
C VAL A 208 12.04 0.76 0.85
N TRP A 209 11.89 -0.25 0.02
CA TRP A 209 11.62 -1.62 0.48
C TRP A 209 12.80 -2.20 1.26
N TYR A 210 14.03 -2.01 0.75
CA TYR A 210 15.25 -2.45 1.41
C TYR A 210 15.45 -1.75 2.75
N ALA A 211 15.22 -0.44 2.83
CA ALA A 211 15.30 0.30 4.08
C ALA A 211 14.38 -0.29 5.17
N CYS A 212 13.13 -0.60 4.82
CA CYS A 212 12.18 -1.24 5.75
C CYS A 212 12.64 -2.64 6.16
N ARG A 213 13.06 -3.47 5.20
CA ARG A 213 13.44 -4.87 5.48
C ARG A 213 14.70 -4.96 6.31
N GLU A 214 15.72 -4.20 5.97
CA GLU A 214 17.00 -4.17 6.70
C GLU A 214 16.80 -3.68 8.13
N ALA A 215 16.08 -2.58 8.32
CA ALA A 215 15.75 -2.07 9.64
C ALA A 215 14.97 -3.09 10.47
N ALA A 216 14.00 -3.81 9.89
CA ALA A 216 13.25 -4.85 10.58
C ALA A 216 14.16 -6.01 11.07
N GLN A 217 15.11 -6.43 10.22
CA GLN A 217 16.09 -7.46 10.59
C GLN A 217 16.98 -6.99 11.74
N ARG A 218 17.49 -5.77 11.68
CA ARG A 218 18.35 -5.18 12.72
C ARG A 218 17.61 -4.93 14.05
N ALA A 219 16.33 -4.55 13.97
CA ALA A 219 15.45 -4.38 15.13
C ALA A 219 14.90 -5.69 15.69
N ASN A 220 15.25 -6.84 15.11
CA ASN A 220 14.72 -8.17 15.44
C ASN A 220 13.18 -8.23 15.43
N ILE A 221 12.53 -7.57 14.47
CA ILE A 221 11.09 -7.59 14.28
C ILE A 221 10.73 -8.78 13.39
N GLN A 222 10.05 -9.79 13.95
CA GLN A 222 9.67 -11.02 13.26
C GLN A 222 8.41 -10.87 12.38
N LYS A 223 7.69 -9.75 12.53
CA LYS A 223 6.48 -9.47 11.76
C LYS A 223 6.84 -9.16 10.29
N GLY A 224 6.04 -9.66 9.36
CA GLY A 224 6.23 -9.36 7.92
C GLY A 224 6.10 -7.86 7.64
N LEU A 225 7.22 -7.17 7.46
CA LEU A 225 7.28 -5.72 7.34
C LEU A 225 7.55 -5.30 5.88
N HIS A 226 6.77 -4.35 5.41
CA HIS A 226 6.93 -3.67 4.13
C HIS A 226 6.50 -2.20 4.25
N PRO A 227 6.78 -1.32 3.27
CA PRO A 227 6.46 0.11 3.40
C PRO A 227 5.00 0.42 3.72
N HIS A 228 4.04 -0.40 3.25
CA HIS A 228 2.63 -0.23 3.60
C HIS A 228 2.31 -0.55 5.06
N THR A 229 3.12 -1.39 5.72
CA THR A 229 2.97 -1.66 7.17
C THR A 229 3.11 -0.38 7.98
N LEU A 230 4.11 0.47 7.68
CA LEU A 230 4.28 1.76 8.36
C LEU A 230 3.11 2.72 8.13
N ARG A 231 2.51 2.69 6.93
CA ARG A 231 1.29 3.44 6.66
C ARG A 231 0.09 2.90 7.44
N HIS A 232 -0.01 1.59 7.62
CA HIS A 232 -1.05 0.99 8.47
C HIS A 232 -0.83 1.37 9.95
N CYS A 233 0.43 1.34 10.43
CA CYS A 233 0.76 1.80 11.77
C CYS A 233 0.42 3.27 11.98
N PHE A 234 0.77 4.16 11.04
CA PHE A 234 0.39 5.57 11.08
C PHE A 234 -1.12 5.76 11.26
N ALA A 235 -1.93 5.07 10.43
CA ALA A 235 -3.38 5.20 10.49
C ALA A 235 -3.97 4.63 11.80
N THR A 236 -3.47 3.47 12.24
CA THR A 236 -3.95 2.84 13.49
C THR A 236 -3.58 3.67 14.70
N HIS A 237 -2.34 4.17 14.78
CA HIS A 237 -1.89 4.99 15.90
C HIS A 237 -2.57 6.36 15.94
N LEU A 238 -2.93 6.96 14.78
CA LEU A 238 -3.78 8.15 14.76
C LEU A 238 -5.18 7.87 15.29
N LEU A 239 -5.78 6.74 14.91
CA LEU A 239 -7.08 6.33 15.41
C LEU A 239 -7.05 6.09 16.92
N GLU A 240 -6.01 5.43 17.42
CA GLU A 240 -5.77 5.20 18.85
C GLU A 240 -5.50 6.48 19.64
N ALA A 241 -4.94 7.50 18.96
CA ALA A 241 -4.80 8.84 19.53
C ALA A 241 -6.09 9.69 19.46
N GLY A 242 -7.22 9.11 18.99
CA GLY A 242 -8.53 9.78 18.95
C GLY A 242 -8.83 10.54 17.66
N THR A 243 -7.99 10.42 16.62
CA THR A 243 -8.30 11.04 15.32
C THR A 243 -9.45 10.28 14.65
N ASP A 244 -10.44 11.01 14.13
CA ASP A 244 -11.60 10.43 13.47
C ASP A 244 -11.27 9.80 12.11
N LEU A 245 -12.09 8.82 11.67
CA LEU A 245 -11.87 8.10 10.42
C LEU A 245 -11.90 8.99 9.15
N PRO A 246 -12.80 9.97 9.02
CA PRO A 246 -12.78 10.89 7.88
C PRO A 246 -11.47 11.66 7.75
N THR A 247 -10.92 12.15 8.86
CA THR A 247 -9.61 12.82 8.88
C THR A 247 -8.49 11.87 8.44
N ILE A 248 -8.47 10.64 8.98
CA ILE A 248 -7.51 9.61 8.56
C ILE A 248 -7.68 9.29 7.08
N GLN A 249 -8.90 9.16 6.58
CA GLN A 249 -9.19 8.94 5.16
C GLN A 249 -8.59 10.04 4.28
N MET A 250 -8.78 11.30 4.67
CA MET A 250 -8.25 12.47 3.96
C MET A 250 -6.73 12.45 3.94
N LEU A 251 -6.08 12.27 5.09
CA LEU A 251 -4.61 12.22 5.21
C LEU A 251 -4.01 11.11 4.37
N LEU A 252 -4.64 9.94 4.36
CA LEU A 252 -4.18 8.80 3.56
C LEU A 252 -4.52 8.94 2.07
N GLY A 253 -5.48 9.79 1.69
CA GLY A 253 -5.99 9.89 0.33
C GLY A 253 -6.64 8.58 -0.13
N HIS A 254 -7.50 8.01 0.71
CA HIS A 254 -8.34 6.88 0.38
C HIS A 254 -9.57 7.35 -0.40
N SER A 255 -9.91 6.65 -1.49
CA SER A 255 -11.05 7.01 -2.32
C SER A 255 -12.39 6.62 -1.68
N SER A 256 -12.39 5.71 -0.74
CA SER A 256 -13.55 5.21 -0.02
C SER A 256 -13.27 5.05 1.46
N LEU A 257 -14.25 5.32 2.30
CA LEU A 257 -14.17 5.09 3.75
C LEU A 257 -13.94 3.60 4.07
N ASN A 258 -14.41 2.71 3.23
CA ASN A 258 -14.19 1.26 3.38
C ASN A 258 -12.69 0.88 3.35
N GLU A 259 -11.83 1.66 2.67
CA GLU A 259 -10.38 1.45 2.72
C GLU A 259 -9.80 1.81 4.11
N THR A 260 -10.47 2.70 4.84
CA THR A 260 -10.03 3.21 6.16
C THR A 260 -10.66 2.43 7.31
N SER A 261 -11.89 1.91 7.14
CA SER A 261 -12.60 1.17 8.18
C SER A 261 -11.88 -0.09 8.65
N VAL A 262 -10.94 -0.62 7.87
CA VAL A 262 -10.11 -1.76 8.28
C VAL A 262 -9.32 -1.46 9.57
N TYR A 263 -8.99 -0.19 9.84
CA TYR A 263 -8.26 0.21 11.04
C TYR A 263 -9.09 0.10 12.33
N LEU A 264 -10.43 0.15 12.25
CA LEU A 264 -11.31 -0.13 13.40
C LEU A 264 -11.14 -1.56 13.93
N HIS A 265 -10.90 -2.52 13.02
CA HIS A 265 -10.73 -3.93 13.39
C HIS A 265 -9.36 -4.26 13.98
N VAL A 266 -8.36 -3.37 13.88
CA VAL A 266 -7.00 -3.59 14.37
C VAL A 266 -6.61 -2.65 15.50
N SER A 267 -7.42 -1.62 15.78
CA SER A 267 -7.20 -0.71 16.91
C SER A 267 -7.56 -1.39 18.22
N GLN A 268 -6.58 -1.53 19.11
CA GLN A 268 -6.80 -2.11 20.45
C GLN A 268 -7.71 -1.25 21.32
N GLN A 269 -7.63 0.07 21.16
CA GLN A 269 -8.46 1.00 21.93
C GLN A 269 -9.96 0.79 21.65
N HIS A 270 -10.34 0.56 20.39
CA HIS A 270 -11.73 0.25 20.02
C HIS A 270 -12.16 -1.12 20.51
N LEU A 271 -11.27 -2.11 20.53
CA LEU A 271 -11.56 -3.44 21.09
C LEU A 271 -11.70 -3.37 22.61
N ASN A 272 -10.85 -2.61 23.30
CA ASN A 272 -10.87 -2.46 24.76
C ASN A 272 -11.98 -1.53 25.25
N ALA A 273 -12.48 -0.60 24.41
CA ALA A 273 -13.63 0.26 24.74
C ALA A 273 -14.96 -0.49 24.73
N ALA A 274 -15.02 -1.67 24.11
CA ALA A 274 -16.17 -2.55 24.17
C ALA A 274 -16.12 -3.31 25.50
N ALA A 275 -16.91 -2.88 26.49
CA ALA A 275 -17.06 -3.63 27.73
C ALA A 275 -17.56 -5.06 27.44
N SER A 276 -16.88 -6.05 27.99
CA SER A 276 -17.34 -7.43 27.84
C SER A 276 -18.72 -7.60 28.48
N PRO A 277 -19.72 -8.17 27.79
CA PRO A 277 -20.99 -8.47 28.42
C PRO A 277 -20.85 -9.36 29.68
N LEU A 278 -19.76 -10.14 29.75
CA LEU A 278 -19.45 -10.97 30.89
C LEU A 278 -19.17 -10.12 32.16
N ASP A 279 -18.51 -8.98 32.00
CA ASP A 279 -18.17 -8.08 33.12
C ASP A 279 -19.41 -7.33 33.64
N ALA A 280 -20.47 -7.28 32.85
CA ALA A 280 -21.77 -6.71 33.23
C ALA A 280 -22.64 -7.69 34.04
N LEU A 281 -22.33 -8.99 34.07
CA LEU A 281 -23.09 -9.98 34.81
C LEU A 281 -22.81 -9.86 36.31
N ALA A 282 -23.86 -9.60 37.08
CA ALA A 282 -23.81 -9.43 38.55
C ALA A 282 -23.18 -10.64 39.28
N THR A 283 -23.27 -11.82 38.70
CA THR A 283 -22.71 -13.08 39.25
C THR A 283 -21.21 -13.09 39.39
N PHE A 284 -20.46 -12.31 38.58
CA PHE A 284 -19.02 -12.27 38.58
C PHE A 284 -18.43 -11.03 39.29
N ARG A 285 -19.24 -9.97 39.49
CA ARG A 285 -18.82 -8.76 40.23
C ARG A 285 -18.50 -9.01 41.72
N ASN A 286 -19.06 -10.05 42.31
CA ASN A 286 -18.90 -10.33 43.75
C ASN A 286 -17.78 -11.30 44.11
N ARG A 287 -16.95 -11.77 43.16
CA ARG A 287 -15.82 -12.66 43.48
C ARG A 287 -14.61 -11.92 44.05
N ASP A 288 -14.31 -10.72 43.55
CA ASP A 288 -13.17 -9.95 44.01
C ASP A 288 -13.37 -9.33 45.39
N GLN A 289 -14.60 -8.99 45.77
CA GLN A 289 -14.88 -8.46 47.10
C GLN A 289 -14.84 -9.53 48.23
N ARG A 290 -14.86 -10.83 47.90
CA ARG A 290 -14.73 -11.92 48.89
C ARG A 290 -13.28 -12.38 49.11
N SER A 291 -12.35 -12.06 48.25
CA SER A 291 -10.96 -12.36 48.39
C SER A 291 -10.17 -11.32 49.19
N GLU A 292 -10.71 -10.12 49.40
CA GLU A 292 -10.07 -9.06 50.23
C GLU A 292 -10.60 -9.06 51.67
N ALA A 293 -11.50 -9.96 52.02
CA ALA A 293 -12.11 -10.04 53.35
C ALA A 293 -11.69 -11.32 54.12
N THR A 294 -10.66 -12.03 53.69
CA THR A 294 -10.05 -13.17 54.38
C THR A 294 -8.54 -12.91 54.55
#